data_e07692015f11f59b5d0f64ce472a2c12
#
_entry.id   e07692015f11f59b5d0f64ce472a2c12
#
_cell.length_a   1.000
_cell.length_b   1.000
_cell.length_c   1.000
_cell.angle_alpha   90.00
_cell.angle_beta   90.00
_cell.angle_gamma   90.00
#
_symmetry.space_group_name_H-M   'P 1'
#
loop_
_entity.id
_entity.type
_entity.pdbx_description
1 polymer ?
#
loop_
_entity_poly.entity_id
_entity_poly.type
_entity_poly.pdbx_seq_one_letter_code
_entity_poly.pdbx_strand_id
1 'polypeptide(L)'
;MNAQDVRNKYLEFYQKQGHAIVKRVPLILTDDPTTLFTGAGMQPMIPYLLGEAHPQGKRITDSQTCLRAQDIDDIGDNRHTTFFEMLGNWSLGDYFKQEQIGWMWTFLTEEVGLDPNRLYVTCFIGAPEYNIAKDTEAAELWRQKFAEKGIEAKSADIGSEERGAARGIQPGERIFYYDGSKNWWSRNGGPETTPVGDPCGPDSEMFYEFDFIEHDPKFGEHCHPNCDCGRFMEIGNNVFMAYKKVAEGQFVPLDKPNIDHGSGLERIAAAANNDPDVFKISLMWPIIEKLEQLSGKRYTSHTESMRVIADHLRAATFMAVDGCVPSNKEQ
;
A
#
# COMPACT_ATOMS: atom_id res chain seq x y z
N MET A 1 2.09 -17.42 -8.64
CA MET A 1 2.67 -16.47 -9.63
C MET A 1 3.99 -15.96 -9.08
N ASN A 2 5.05 -15.78 -9.89
CA ASN A 2 6.27 -15.17 -9.36
C ASN A 2 6.14 -13.63 -9.29
N ALA A 3 6.96 -12.99 -8.46
CA ALA A 3 6.86 -11.54 -8.25
C ALA A 3 7.25 -10.73 -9.52
N GLN A 4 8.16 -11.26 -10.34
CA GLN A 4 8.53 -10.64 -11.61
C GLN A 4 7.33 -10.59 -12.57
N ASP A 5 6.51 -11.65 -12.62
CA ASP A 5 5.31 -11.68 -13.45
C ASP A 5 4.27 -10.67 -12.95
N VAL A 6 4.10 -10.54 -11.63
CA VAL A 6 3.20 -9.53 -11.04
C VAL A 6 3.62 -8.13 -11.48
N ARG A 7 4.93 -7.79 -11.35
CA ARG A 7 5.46 -6.48 -11.76
C ARG A 7 5.22 -6.21 -13.25
N ASN A 8 5.57 -7.15 -14.10
CA ASN A 8 5.42 -7.00 -15.54
C ASN A 8 3.95 -6.81 -15.93
N LYS A 9 3.05 -7.65 -15.40
CA LYS A 9 1.60 -7.54 -15.61
C LYS A 9 1.06 -6.19 -15.17
N TYR A 10 1.51 -5.66 -14.03
CA TYR A 10 1.07 -4.35 -13.54
C TYR A 10 1.44 -3.24 -14.53
N LEU A 11 2.72 -3.18 -14.92
CA LEU A 11 3.21 -2.15 -15.84
C LEU A 11 2.54 -2.26 -17.23
N GLU A 12 2.39 -3.46 -17.75
CA GLU A 12 1.70 -3.72 -19.03
C GLU A 12 0.21 -3.37 -18.95
N PHE A 13 -0.45 -3.69 -17.82
CA PHE A 13 -1.85 -3.37 -17.61
C PHE A 13 -2.08 -1.86 -17.64
N TYR A 14 -1.31 -1.10 -16.85
CA TYR A 14 -1.45 0.35 -16.81
C TYR A 14 -0.99 1.04 -18.10
N GLN A 15 -0.01 0.48 -18.80
CA GLN A 15 0.38 0.96 -20.13
C GLN A 15 -0.81 0.85 -21.12
N LYS A 16 -1.58 -0.24 -21.08
CA LYS A 16 -2.80 -0.40 -21.89
C LYS A 16 -3.89 0.63 -21.52
N GLN A 17 -3.89 1.14 -20.29
CA GLN A 17 -4.76 2.24 -19.84
C GLN A 17 -4.19 3.63 -20.20
N GLY A 18 -3.12 3.69 -20.97
CA GLY A 18 -2.51 4.93 -21.45
C GLY A 18 -1.50 5.58 -20.50
N HIS A 19 -1.00 4.84 -19.51
CA HIS A 19 0.05 5.34 -18.61
C HIS A 19 1.43 5.22 -19.27
N ALA A 20 2.25 6.25 -19.07
CA ALA A 20 3.66 6.20 -19.39
C ALA A 20 4.40 5.43 -18.29
N ILE A 21 5.16 4.41 -18.67
CA ILE A 21 6.04 3.70 -17.75
C ILE A 21 7.30 4.54 -17.54
N VAL A 22 7.55 4.96 -16.30
CA VAL A 22 8.76 5.70 -15.94
C VAL A 22 9.74 4.82 -15.18
N LYS A 23 10.99 5.24 -15.15
CA LYS A 23 12.01 4.56 -14.36
C LYS A 23 11.90 4.97 -12.91
N ARG A 24 12.15 4.01 -12.00
CA ARG A 24 12.29 4.32 -10.58
C ARG A 24 13.36 5.39 -10.32
N VAL A 25 13.18 6.17 -9.29
CA VAL A 25 14.23 7.03 -8.75
C VAL A 25 15.13 6.25 -7.78
N PRO A 26 16.36 6.72 -7.50
CA PRO A 26 17.21 6.13 -6.47
C PRO A 26 16.57 6.17 -5.08
N LEU A 27 17.01 5.28 -4.19
CA LEU A 27 16.58 5.28 -2.78
C LEU A 27 16.96 6.56 -2.06
N ILE A 28 18.04 7.22 -2.48
CA ILE A 28 18.48 8.51 -1.93
C ILE A 28 18.10 9.61 -2.91
N LEU A 29 17.18 10.47 -2.50
CA LEU A 29 16.79 11.66 -3.28
C LEU A 29 17.71 12.81 -2.91
N THR A 30 18.51 13.27 -3.85
CA THR A 30 19.45 14.40 -3.63
C THR A 30 18.75 15.74 -3.48
N ASP A 31 17.52 15.84 -4.01
CA ASP A 31 16.76 17.09 -4.10
C ASP A 31 15.63 17.19 -3.06
N ASP A 32 15.47 16.17 -2.18
CA ASP A 32 14.50 16.19 -1.09
C ASP A 32 15.20 16.15 0.28
N PRO A 33 15.38 17.31 0.94
CA PRO A 33 16.01 17.37 2.26
C PRO A 33 15.08 16.93 3.40
N THR A 34 13.82 16.61 3.11
CA THR A 34 12.82 16.27 4.12
C THR A 34 12.82 14.79 4.50
N THR A 35 13.39 13.94 3.66
CA THR A 35 13.46 12.48 3.87
C THR A 35 14.87 11.95 3.61
N LEU A 36 15.26 10.95 4.39
CA LEU A 36 16.56 10.29 4.20
C LEU A 36 16.54 9.33 3.01
N PHE A 37 15.43 8.62 2.84
CA PHE A 37 15.25 7.63 1.77
C PHE A 37 13.89 7.78 1.08
N THR A 38 13.80 7.31 -0.15
CA THR A 38 12.53 7.16 -0.87
C THR A 38 11.71 6.04 -0.19
N GLY A 39 10.71 6.42 0.59
CA GLY A 39 9.83 5.49 1.33
C GLY A 39 8.49 5.21 0.64
N ALA A 40 8.19 5.94 -0.45
CA ALA A 40 6.96 5.77 -1.25
C ALA A 40 7.17 6.21 -2.69
N GLY A 41 6.46 5.59 -3.64
CA GLY A 41 6.48 5.97 -5.04
C GLY A 41 5.97 7.38 -5.32
N MET A 42 5.16 7.92 -4.42
CA MET A 42 4.66 9.28 -4.52
C MET A 42 5.72 10.36 -4.31
N GLN A 43 6.78 10.11 -3.54
CA GLN A 43 7.75 11.16 -3.20
C GLN A 43 8.31 11.91 -4.43
N PRO A 44 8.77 11.22 -5.50
CA PRO A 44 9.22 11.90 -6.71
C PRO A 44 8.07 12.57 -7.49
N MET A 45 6.81 12.25 -7.19
CA MET A 45 5.63 12.78 -7.86
C MET A 45 5.08 14.06 -7.21
N ILE A 46 5.54 14.45 -6.01
CA ILE A 46 5.02 15.60 -5.25
C ILE A 46 4.91 16.88 -6.10
N PRO A 47 5.92 17.33 -6.86
CA PRO A 47 5.79 18.55 -7.67
C PRO A 47 4.63 18.47 -8.67
N TYR A 48 4.43 17.31 -9.28
CA TYR A 48 3.39 17.08 -10.30
C TYR A 48 1.99 16.98 -9.67
N LEU A 49 1.89 16.40 -8.49
CA LEU A 49 0.66 16.37 -7.70
C LEU A 49 0.25 17.78 -7.20
N LEU A 50 1.22 18.67 -7.05
CA LEU A 50 1.01 20.08 -6.73
C LEU A 50 0.74 20.96 -7.95
N GLY A 51 0.75 20.40 -9.17
CA GLY A 51 0.31 21.07 -10.40
C GLY A 51 1.39 21.34 -11.43
N GLU A 52 2.65 20.94 -11.20
CA GLU A 52 3.66 20.97 -12.26
C GLU A 52 3.31 19.97 -13.38
N ALA A 53 3.70 20.29 -14.59
CA ALA A 53 3.47 19.39 -15.71
C ALA A 53 4.54 18.28 -15.76
N HIS A 54 4.11 17.02 -15.65
CA HIS A 54 5.05 15.90 -15.80
C HIS A 54 5.46 15.76 -17.28
N PRO A 55 6.77 15.58 -17.59
CA PRO A 55 7.26 15.55 -18.97
C PRO A 55 6.69 14.39 -19.82
N GLN A 56 6.21 13.32 -19.20
CA GLN A 56 5.62 12.16 -19.89
C GLN A 56 4.10 12.14 -19.88
N GLY A 57 3.43 13.22 -19.45
CA GLY A 57 1.98 13.35 -19.49
C GLY A 57 1.31 13.24 -18.13
N LYS A 58 0.02 12.89 -18.12
CA LYS A 58 -0.80 12.91 -16.89
C LYS A 58 -1.06 11.55 -16.28
N ARG A 59 -0.78 10.47 -16.99
CA ARG A 59 -0.92 9.09 -16.53
C ARG A 59 0.45 8.47 -16.44
N ILE A 60 0.90 8.20 -15.23
CA ILE A 60 2.25 7.70 -14.96
C ILE A 60 2.13 6.38 -14.20
N THR A 61 3.02 5.44 -14.47
CA THR A 61 3.15 4.20 -13.69
C THR A 61 4.61 3.77 -13.59
N ASP A 62 4.95 3.16 -12.47
CA ASP A 62 6.27 2.56 -12.27
C ASP A 62 6.25 1.39 -11.27
N SER A 63 7.44 0.86 -11.02
CA SER A 63 7.76 0.00 -9.88
C SER A 63 8.91 0.68 -9.13
N GLN A 64 8.58 1.42 -8.08
CA GLN A 64 9.51 2.17 -7.26
C GLN A 64 10.08 1.33 -6.14
N THR A 65 11.40 1.27 -6.03
CA THR A 65 12.05 0.71 -4.83
C THR A 65 11.94 1.69 -3.69
N CYS A 66 11.54 1.19 -2.54
CA CYS A 66 11.29 1.97 -1.33
C CYS A 66 12.10 1.42 -0.16
N LEU A 67 12.54 2.31 0.73
CA LEU A 67 13.19 1.95 1.98
C LEU A 67 12.53 2.72 3.13
N ARG A 68 11.99 1.98 4.10
CA ARG A 68 11.38 2.49 5.33
C ARG A 68 12.20 2.05 6.53
N ALA A 69 13.15 2.88 6.94
CA ALA A 69 14.04 2.58 8.05
C ALA A 69 13.30 2.54 9.41
N GLN A 70 12.15 3.22 9.53
CA GLN A 70 11.32 3.19 10.72
C GLN A 70 10.72 1.81 11.00
N ASP A 71 10.56 0.97 9.98
CA ASP A 71 9.95 -0.36 10.10
C ASP A 71 10.97 -1.43 10.56
N ILE A 72 12.21 -1.03 10.87
CA ILE A 72 13.31 -1.97 11.16
C ILE A 72 13.04 -2.85 12.40
N ASP A 73 12.32 -2.33 13.38
CA ASP A 73 11.99 -3.05 14.61
C ASP A 73 10.89 -4.10 14.42
N ASP A 74 10.11 -3.99 13.31
CA ASP A 74 9.04 -4.92 12.98
C ASP A 74 9.50 -6.10 12.11
N ILE A 75 10.77 -6.09 11.66
CA ILE A 75 11.31 -7.13 10.80
C ILE A 75 11.50 -8.43 11.57
N GLY A 76 10.97 -9.50 11.03
CA GLY A 76 10.98 -10.84 11.64
C GLY A 76 9.62 -11.50 11.58
N ASP A 77 8.56 -10.71 11.45
CA ASP A 77 7.24 -11.22 11.10
C ASP A 77 7.16 -11.67 9.63
N ASN A 78 5.98 -12.03 9.15
CA ASN A 78 5.80 -12.60 7.80
C ASN A 78 5.50 -11.57 6.71
N ARG A 79 5.42 -10.28 7.00
CA ARG A 79 4.89 -9.25 6.07
C ARG A 79 5.64 -7.93 6.07
N HIS A 80 6.39 -7.58 7.14
CA HIS A 80 7.17 -6.36 7.18
C HIS A 80 8.55 -6.55 6.57
N THR A 81 8.96 -5.57 5.79
CA THR A 81 10.29 -5.45 5.17
C THR A 81 10.71 -4.00 5.18
N THR A 82 11.99 -3.72 5.45
CA THR A 82 12.53 -2.35 5.36
C THR A 82 12.65 -1.90 3.91
N PHE A 83 12.97 -2.83 3.01
CA PHE A 83 13.07 -2.60 1.57
C PHE A 83 12.00 -3.40 0.83
N PHE A 84 11.24 -2.71 -0.04
CA PHE A 84 10.20 -3.32 -0.86
C PHE A 84 10.06 -2.59 -2.20
N GLU A 85 9.32 -3.19 -3.13
CA GLU A 85 8.92 -2.54 -4.37
C GLU A 85 7.47 -2.10 -4.30
N MET A 86 7.23 -0.81 -4.54
CA MET A 86 5.90 -0.24 -4.65
C MET A 86 5.51 -0.15 -6.13
N LEU A 87 4.46 -0.88 -6.50
CA LEU A 87 3.81 -0.72 -7.79
C LEU A 87 2.92 0.50 -7.72
N GLY A 88 3.21 1.53 -8.53
CA GLY A 88 2.54 2.81 -8.48
C GLY A 88 1.86 3.20 -9.77
N ASN A 89 0.72 3.88 -9.66
CA ASN A 89 0.12 4.62 -10.77
C ASN A 89 -0.47 5.94 -10.29
N TRP A 90 -0.32 6.96 -11.14
CA TRP A 90 -0.74 8.33 -10.85
C TRP A 90 -1.62 8.88 -11.95
N SER A 91 -2.66 9.61 -11.50
CA SER A 91 -3.45 10.52 -12.35
C SER A 91 -3.15 11.95 -11.93
N LEU A 92 -2.57 12.72 -12.81
CA LEU A 92 -2.26 14.14 -12.58
C LEU A 92 -3.39 15.00 -13.16
N GLY A 93 -4.56 14.96 -12.48
CA GLY A 93 -5.78 15.67 -12.87
C GLY A 93 -6.38 15.18 -14.19
N ASP A 94 -6.43 13.86 -14.42
CA ASP A 94 -6.97 13.26 -15.64
C ASP A 94 -8.15 12.32 -15.35
N TYR A 95 -7.93 11.21 -14.64
CA TYR A 95 -8.98 10.30 -14.15
C TYR A 95 -9.06 10.33 -12.63
N PHE A 96 -10.11 9.72 -12.06
CA PHE A 96 -10.29 9.70 -10.61
C PHE A 96 -10.82 8.33 -10.11
N LYS A 97 -11.63 8.30 -9.06
CA LYS A 97 -12.04 7.10 -8.33
C LYS A 97 -12.63 5.99 -9.19
N GLN A 98 -13.48 6.35 -10.15
CA GLN A 98 -14.21 5.36 -10.95
C GLN A 98 -13.25 4.49 -11.76
N GLU A 99 -12.31 5.11 -12.46
CA GLU A 99 -11.32 4.41 -13.25
C GLU A 99 -10.35 3.66 -12.35
N GLN A 100 -9.84 4.32 -11.30
CA GLN A 100 -8.85 3.71 -10.39
C GLN A 100 -9.39 2.44 -9.73
N ILE A 101 -10.55 2.51 -9.11
CA ILE A 101 -11.19 1.36 -8.46
C ILE A 101 -11.48 0.26 -9.47
N GLY A 102 -12.01 0.62 -10.65
CA GLY A 102 -12.29 -0.32 -11.71
C GLY A 102 -11.04 -1.05 -12.22
N TRP A 103 -9.96 -0.32 -12.44
CA TRP A 103 -8.69 -0.90 -12.92
C TRP A 103 -8.01 -1.76 -11.86
N MET A 104 -7.96 -1.31 -10.61
CA MET A 104 -7.38 -2.12 -9.54
C MET A 104 -8.15 -3.40 -9.29
N TRP A 105 -9.48 -3.36 -9.33
CA TRP A 105 -10.31 -4.55 -9.25
C TRP A 105 -9.98 -5.54 -10.38
N THR A 106 -9.94 -5.06 -11.62
CA THR A 106 -9.60 -5.88 -12.79
C THR A 106 -8.19 -6.44 -12.67
N PHE A 107 -7.22 -5.62 -12.30
CA PHE A 107 -5.84 -6.06 -12.12
C PHE A 107 -5.74 -7.19 -11.09
N LEU A 108 -6.32 -7.00 -9.91
CA LEU A 108 -6.25 -7.99 -8.82
C LEU A 108 -6.99 -9.28 -9.17
N THR A 109 -8.21 -9.19 -9.71
CA THR A 109 -9.07 -10.37 -9.90
C THR A 109 -8.87 -11.09 -11.24
N GLU A 110 -8.43 -10.39 -12.29
CA GLU A 110 -8.32 -10.95 -13.65
C GLU A 110 -6.87 -11.13 -14.10
N GLU A 111 -6.00 -10.13 -13.87
CA GLU A 111 -4.58 -10.23 -14.26
C GLU A 111 -3.75 -11.05 -13.26
N VAL A 112 -3.93 -10.80 -11.98
CA VAL A 112 -3.28 -11.56 -10.89
C VAL A 112 -4.04 -12.85 -10.58
N GLY A 113 -5.38 -12.82 -10.67
CA GLY A 113 -6.25 -13.96 -10.43
C GLY A 113 -6.54 -14.22 -8.95
N LEU A 114 -6.58 -13.16 -8.12
CA LEU A 114 -6.99 -13.27 -6.73
C LEU A 114 -8.49 -13.64 -6.64
N ASP A 115 -8.83 -14.48 -5.67
CA ASP A 115 -10.23 -14.81 -5.38
C ASP A 115 -10.95 -13.57 -4.83
N PRO A 116 -11.94 -13.01 -5.53
CA PRO A 116 -12.67 -11.83 -5.08
C PRO A 116 -13.44 -12.06 -3.77
N ASN A 117 -13.73 -13.33 -3.38
CA ASN A 117 -14.35 -13.65 -2.10
C ASN A 117 -13.38 -13.41 -0.91
N ARG A 118 -12.09 -13.23 -1.16
CA ARG A 118 -11.06 -12.95 -0.15
C ARG A 118 -10.64 -11.49 -0.12
N LEU A 119 -11.27 -10.65 -0.95
CA LEU A 119 -10.99 -9.23 -0.98
C LEU A 119 -11.90 -8.47 -0.03
N TYR A 120 -11.32 -7.52 0.69
CA TYR A 120 -11.97 -6.58 1.57
C TYR A 120 -11.40 -5.20 1.32
N VAL A 121 -12.19 -4.16 1.54
CA VAL A 121 -11.75 -2.79 1.29
C VAL A 121 -12.13 -1.88 2.45
N THR A 122 -11.33 -0.82 2.62
CA THR A 122 -11.62 0.24 3.56
C THR A 122 -11.91 1.55 2.84
N CYS A 123 -12.62 2.46 3.48
CA CYS A 123 -12.94 3.79 2.99
C CYS A 123 -12.95 4.77 4.16
N PHE A 124 -12.77 6.04 3.86
CA PHE A 124 -12.77 7.09 4.86
C PHE A 124 -14.16 7.39 5.43
N ILE A 125 -14.28 7.40 6.77
CA ILE A 125 -15.54 7.64 7.47
C ILE A 125 -15.97 9.12 7.48
N GLY A 126 -15.07 10.02 7.09
CA GLY A 126 -15.26 11.47 7.16
C GLY A 126 -14.60 12.11 8.37
N ALA A 127 -14.46 13.43 8.33
CA ALA A 127 -14.02 14.28 9.43
C ALA A 127 -14.89 15.56 9.46
N PRO A 128 -16.08 15.49 10.09
CA PRO A 128 -17.05 16.60 10.09
C PRO A 128 -16.48 17.88 10.70
N GLU A 129 -15.57 17.77 11.65
CA GLU A 129 -14.87 18.88 12.30
C GLU A 129 -14.01 19.69 11.33
N TYR A 130 -13.61 19.10 10.20
CA TYR A 130 -12.89 19.73 9.10
C TYR A 130 -13.76 19.94 7.86
N ASN A 131 -15.09 19.71 7.97
CA ASN A 131 -16.03 19.75 6.87
C ASN A 131 -15.67 18.81 5.71
N ILE A 132 -15.08 17.64 6.05
CA ILE A 132 -14.74 16.59 5.07
C ILE A 132 -15.76 15.46 5.19
N ALA A 133 -16.47 15.20 4.09
CA ALA A 133 -17.53 14.20 4.05
C ALA A 133 -16.97 12.75 4.08
N LYS A 134 -17.83 11.82 4.54
CA LYS A 134 -17.64 10.38 4.39
C LYS A 134 -17.53 10.00 2.92
N ASP A 135 -16.58 9.15 2.56
CA ASP A 135 -16.35 8.71 1.17
C ASP A 135 -17.32 7.60 0.75
N THR A 136 -18.58 7.99 0.58
CA THR A 136 -19.63 7.07 0.12
C THR A 136 -19.49 6.72 -1.36
N GLU A 137 -18.83 7.57 -2.15
CA GLU A 137 -18.58 7.34 -3.59
C GLU A 137 -17.65 6.15 -3.79
N ALA A 138 -16.50 6.12 -3.11
CA ALA A 138 -15.57 4.99 -3.19
C ALA A 138 -16.25 3.68 -2.76
N ALA A 139 -16.99 3.71 -1.65
CA ALA A 139 -17.71 2.54 -1.17
C ALA A 139 -18.76 2.02 -2.15
N GLU A 140 -19.48 2.90 -2.85
CA GLU A 140 -20.47 2.50 -3.86
C GLU A 140 -19.79 1.90 -5.09
N LEU A 141 -18.67 2.47 -5.54
CA LEU A 141 -17.89 1.91 -6.65
C LEU A 141 -17.35 0.50 -6.30
N TRP A 142 -16.85 0.30 -5.10
CA TRP A 142 -16.45 -1.03 -4.64
C TRP A 142 -17.63 -2.00 -4.58
N ARG A 143 -18.78 -1.57 -4.04
CA ARG A 143 -20.00 -2.40 -3.98
C ARG A 143 -20.41 -2.89 -5.36
N GLN A 144 -20.35 -2.03 -6.38
CA GLN A 144 -20.63 -2.39 -7.75
C GLN A 144 -19.64 -3.47 -8.26
N LYS A 145 -18.36 -3.33 -7.95
CA LYS A 145 -17.34 -4.32 -8.35
C LYS A 145 -17.55 -5.69 -7.70
N PHE A 146 -17.89 -5.74 -6.42
CA PHE A 146 -18.29 -6.99 -5.76
C PHE A 146 -19.56 -7.59 -6.40
N ALA A 147 -20.55 -6.75 -6.67
CA ALA A 147 -21.81 -7.20 -7.29
C ALA A 147 -21.60 -7.78 -8.70
N GLU A 148 -20.66 -7.26 -9.51
CA GLU A 148 -20.27 -7.83 -10.81
C GLU A 148 -19.80 -9.28 -10.71
N LYS A 149 -19.26 -9.69 -9.55
CA LYS A 149 -18.87 -11.09 -9.26
C LYS A 149 -19.92 -11.87 -8.44
N GLY A 150 -21.11 -11.30 -8.24
CA GLY A 150 -22.20 -11.91 -7.47
C GLY A 150 -21.97 -11.94 -5.95
N ILE A 151 -21.08 -11.09 -5.44
CA ILE A 151 -20.73 -11.01 -4.02
C ILE A 151 -21.52 -9.89 -3.36
N GLU A 152 -22.23 -10.21 -2.27
CA GLU A 152 -22.82 -9.19 -1.39
C GLU A 152 -21.70 -8.45 -0.66
N ALA A 153 -21.73 -7.10 -0.69
CA ALA A 153 -20.75 -6.26 -0.03
C ALA A 153 -21.43 -5.19 0.83
N LYS A 154 -21.82 -5.59 2.04
CA LYS A 154 -22.32 -4.65 3.06
C LYS A 154 -21.19 -3.76 3.55
N SER A 155 -21.52 -2.54 3.94
CA SER A 155 -20.59 -1.62 4.56
C SER A 155 -20.83 -1.52 6.06
N ALA A 156 -19.75 -1.25 6.81
CA ALA A 156 -19.78 -1.05 8.25
C ALA A 156 -18.97 0.19 8.66
N ASP A 157 -19.51 1.00 9.56
CA ASP A 157 -18.82 2.12 10.18
C ASP A 157 -18.02 1.62 11.38
N ILE A 158 -16.72 1.57 11.25
CA ILE A 158 -15.80 1.09 12.28
C ILE A 158 -15.24 2.28 13.07
N GLY A 159 -14.65 3.25 12.41
CA GLY A 159 -13.92 4.36 13.03
C GLY A 159 -12.49 3.95 13.36
N SER A 160 -12.17 3.58 14.60
CA SER A 160 -10.81 3.21 15.00
C SER A 160 -10.55 1.71 14.99
N GLU A 161 -9.27 1.32 15.08
CA GLU A 161 -8.85 -0.08 15.21
C GLU A 161 -9.43 -0.76 16.45
N GLU A 162 -9.45 -0.05 17.60
CA GLU A 162 -9.98 -0.58 18.85
C GLU A 162 -11.48 -0.92 18.72
N ARG A 163 -12.22 -0.10 17.97
CA ARG A 163 -13.63 -0.38 17.67
C ARG A 163 -13.76 -1.57 16.72
N GLY A 164 -12.85 -1.70 15.74
CA GLY A 164 -12.75 -2.87 14.88
C GLY A 164 -12.51 -4.14 15.68
N ALA A 165 -11.54 -4.12 16.58
CA ALA A 165 -11.20 -5.23 17.47
C ALA A 165 -12.32 -5.61 18.42
N ALA A 166 -13.10 -4.65 18.91
CA ALA A 166 -14.25 -4.91 19.78
C ALA A 166 -15.48 -5.45 19.03
N ARG A 167 -15.64 -5.10 17.74
CA ARG A 167 -16.84 -5.42 16.96
C ARG A 167 -16.67 -6.65 16.04
N GLY A 168 -15.53 -6.75 15.39
CA GLY A 168 -15.26 -7.71 14.34
C GLY A 168 -16.05 -7.48 13.04
N ILE A 169 -15.95 -8.44 12.14
CA ILE A 169 -16.62 -8.48 10.84
C ILE A 169 -17.94 -9.25 10.99
N GLN A 170 -19.03 -8.70 10.44
CA GLN A 170 -20.33 -9.37 10.40
C GLN A 170 -20.59 -10.03 9.02
N PRO A 171 -21.46 -11.01 8.93
CA PRO A 171 -21.74 -11.71 7.67
C PRO A 171 -22.16 -10.76 6.53
N GLY A 172 -21.48 -10.89 5.39
CA GLY A 172 -21.71 -10.10 4.19
C GLY A 172 -21.00 -8.74 4.17
N GLU A 173 -20.29 -8.35 5.23
CA GLU A 173 -19.52 -7.11 5.25
C GLU A 173 -18.20 -7.28 4.46
N ARG A 174 -17.92 -6.31 3.59
CA ARG A 174 -16.72 -6.27 2.74
C ARG A 174 -16.11 -4.86 2.66
N ILE A 175 -16.86 -3.83 3.05
CA ILE A 175 -16.49 -2.42 2.93
C ILE A 175 -16.53 -1.79 4.33
N PHE A 176 -15.40 -1.30 4.81
CA PHE A 176 -15.25 -0.83 6.18
C PHE A 176 -14.81 0.63 6.22
N TYR A 177 -15.53 1.46 6.95
CA TYR A 177 -15.17 2.86 7.09
C TYR A 177 -14.33 3.06 8.35
N TYR A 178 -13.08 3.50 8.15
CA TYR A 178 -12.19 3.89 9.23
C TYR A 178 -11.97 5.41 9.25
N ASP A 179 -11.46 5.90 10.36
CA ASP A 179 -11.13 7.31 10.54
C ASP A 179 -9.82 7.72 9.84
N GLY A 180 -9.40 8.96 10.08
CA GLY A 180 -8.23 9.54 9.42
C GLY A 180 -6.90 8.90 9.81
N SER A 181 -6.86 8.07 10.85
CA SER A 181 -5.66 7.31 11.21
C SER A 181 -5.38 6.16 10.24
N LYS A 182 -6.41 5.69 9.50
CA LYS A 182 -6.34 4.58 8.56
C LYS A 182 -6.70 4.94 7.11
N ASN A 183 -7.67 5.80 6.91
CA ASN A 183 -8.16 6.10 5.55
C ASN A 183 -8.06 7.58 5.17
N TRP A 184 -7.03 8.23 5.63
CA TRP A 184 -6.62 9.56 5.16
C TRP A 184 -5.14 9.58 4.86
N TRP A 185 -4.77 10.11 3.72
CA TRP A 185 -3.39 10.31 3.38
C TRP A 185 -2.98 11.78 3.46
N SER A 186 -1.93 12.05 4.19
CA SER A 186 -1.10 13.23 4.11
C SER A 186 0.35 12.84 4.46
N ARG A 187 1.30 13.74 4.24
CA ARG A 187 2.71 13.48 4.57
C ARG A 187 2.95 13.12 6.05
N ASN A 188 2.09 13.59 6.94
CA ASN A 188 2.25 13.43 8.39
C ASN A 188 1.05 12.70 9.06
N GLY A 189 0.27 11.91 8.32
CA GLY A 189 -0.85 11.14 8.87
C GLY A 189 -2.22 11.79 8.66
N GLY A 190 -3.08 11.79 9.68
CA GLY A 190 -4.48 12.18 9.60
C GLY A 190 -4.74 13.65 9.25
N PRO A 191 -6.02 14.06 9.12
CA PRO A 191 -6.39 15.44 8.79
C PRO A 191 -5.80 16.48 9.76
N GLU A 192 -5.75 16.14 11.05
CA GLU A 192 -5.23 17.00 12.12
C GLU A 192 -3.74 17.33 11.95
N THR A 193 -2.95 16.34 11.53
CA THR A 193 -1.50 16.44 11.36
C THR A 193 -1.05 16.83 9.95
N THR A 194 -1.98 16.92 8.99
CA THR A 194 -1.68 17.33 7.62
C THR A 194 -0.96 18.68 7.62
N PRO A 195 0.21 18.82 6.96
CA PRO A 195 0.93 20.10 6.87
C PRO A 195 0.17 21.14 6.04
N VAL A 196 0.25 22.42 6.47
CA VAL A 196 -0.29 23.53 5.69
C VAL A 196 0.47 23.66 4.38
N GLY A 197 -0.25 23.72 3.26
CA GLY A 197 0.31 23.79 1.91
C GLY A 197 0.36 22.45 1.18
N ASP A 198 0.22 21.33 1.89
CA ASP A 198 0.31 20.00 1.29
C ASP A 198 -1.02 19.54 0.66
N PRO A 199 -0.95 18.75 -0.42
CA PRO A 199 -2.09 18.00 -0.93
C PRO A 199 -2.40 16.82 0.00
N CYS A 200 -3.66 16.44 0.09
CA CYS A 200 -4.12 15.38 0.95
C CYS A 200 -5.48 14.86 0.48
N GLY A 201 -5.95 13.78 1.06
CA GLY A 201 -7.28 13.28 0.76
C GLY A 201 -7.61 11.97 1.44
N PRO A 202 -8.87 11.54 1.34
CA PRO A 202 -9.28 10.21 1.76
C PRO A 202 -8.55 9.15 0.93
N ASP A 203 -8.39 7.99 1.52
CA ASP A 203 -7.90 6.83 0.80
C ASP A 203 -8.79 5.61 0.99
N SER A 204 -8.48 4.57 0.21
CA SER A 204 -9.20 3.30 0.23
C SER A 204 -8.20 2.17 0.02
N GLU A 205 -7.99 1.42 1.08
CA GLU A 205 -7.08 0.28 1.08
C GLU A 205 -7.79 -0.99 0.63
N MET A 206 -7.01 -1.90 0.06
CA MET A 206 -7.46 -3.24 -0.35
C MET A 206 -6.72 -4.28 0.47
N PHE A 207 -7.47 -5.21 1.04
CA PHE A 207 -6.96 -6.29 1.85
C PHE A 207 -7.28 -7.64 1.23
N TYR A 208 -6.33 -8.58 1.35
CA TYR A 208 -6.53 -9.97 1.04
C TYR A 208 -6.61 -10.80 2.32
N GLU A 209 -7.64 -11.64 2.43
CA GLU A 209 -7.86 -12.52 3.57
C GLU A 209 -7.18 -13.88 3.36
N PHE A 210 -6.33 -14.27 4.30
CA PHE A 210 -5.85 -15.64 4.46
C PHE A 210 -6.77 -16.35 5.46
N ASP A 211 -7.89 -16.90 4.97
CA ASP A 211 -8.99 -17.44 5.78
C ASP A 211 -8.60 -18.63 6.69
N PHE A 212 -7.47 -19.27 6.39
CA PHE A 212 -6.90 -20.36 7.20
C PHE A 212 -6.07 -19.86 8.40
N ILE A 213 -5.82 -18.54 8.53
CA ILE A 213 -5.16 -17.96 9.71
C ILE A 213 -6.21 -17.70 10.78
N GLU A 214 -6.04 -18.32 11.94
CA GLU A 214 -6.85 -18.05 13.10
C GLU A 214 -6.47 -16.69 13.71
N HIS A 215 -7.49 -15.98 14.18
CA HIS A 215 -7.26 -14.71 14.88
C HIS A 215 -6.52 -14.93 16.21
N ASP A 216 -5.47 -14.16 16.46
CA ASP A 216 -4.76 -14.16 17.74
C ASP A 216 -5.39 -13.12 18.69
N PRO A 217 -5.97 -13.56 19.83
CA PRO A 217 -6.64 -12.66 20.78
C PRO A 217 -5.76 -11.57 21.40
N LYS A 218 -4.43 -11.68 21.26
CA LYS A 218 -3.54 -10.60 21.74
C LYS A 218 -3.73 -9.28 20.97
N PHE A 219 -4.31 -9.35 19.76
CA PHE A 219 -4.61 -8.19 18.92
C PHE A 219 -6.05 -7.65 19.09
N GLY A 220 -6.83 -8.18 20.04
CA GLY A 220 -8.20 -7.78 20.34
C GLY A 220 -9.16 -8.96 20.39
N GLU A 221 -10.43 -8.69 20.70
CA GLU A 221 -11.44 -9.73 20.84
C GLU A 221 -11.82 -10.35 19.49
N HIS A 222 -11.87 -9.50 18.44
CA HIS A 222 -12.29 -9.90 17.11
C HIS A 222 -11.32 -9.42 16.03
N CYS A 223 -11.29 -10.17 14.91
CA CYS A 223 -10.51 -9.81 13.73
C CYS A 223 -11.26 -8.78 12.85
N HIS A 224 -10.49 -7.90 12.21
CA HIS A 224 -10.97 -6.91 11.23
C HIS A 224 -9.85 -6.60 10.21
N PRO A 225 -10.11 -5.88 9.07
CA PRO A 225 -9.10 -5.68 8.04
C PRO A 225 -7.77 -5.08 8.53
N ASN A 226 -7.83 -4.11 9.45
CA ASN A 226 -6.64 -3.49 10.04
C ASN A 226 -6.10 -4.22 11.29
N CYS A 227 -6.42 -5.51 11.46
CA CYS A 227 -5.93 -6.30 12.58
C CYS A 227 -4.55 -6.90 12.27
N ASP A 228 -3.61 -6.76 13.20
CA ASP A 228 -2.24 -7.23 13.05
C ASP A 228 -2.03 -8.74 13.25
N CYS A 229 -3.11 -9.53 13.40
CA CYS A 229 -2.99 -10.97 13.58
C CYS A 229 -2.47 -11.73 12.34
N GLY A 230 -2.34 -11.08 11.18
CA GLY A 230 -1.84 -11.66 9.95
C GLY A 230 -2.90 -12.32 9.06
N ARG A 231 -4.16 -12.39 9.49
CA ARG A 231 -5.27 -12.92 8.67
C ARG A 231 -5.56 -12.04 7.47
N PHE A 232 -5.53 -10.72 7.65
CA PHE A 232 -5.67 -9.74 6.59
C PHE A 232 -4.31 -9.13 6.25
N MET A 233 -4.05 -8.99 4.97
CA MET A 233 -2.85 -8.30 4.46
C MET A 233 -3.30 -7.18 3.54
N GLU A 234 -2.95 -5.94 3.87
CA GLU A 234 -3.09 -4.81 2.95
C GLU A 234 -2.21 -5.06 1.73
N ILE A 235 -2.82 -5.07 0.55
CA ILE A 235 -2.16 -5.32 -0.74
C ILE A 235 -2.07 -4.09 -1.62
N GLY A 236 -2.68 -2.99 -1.22
CA GLY A 236 -2.57 -1.70 -1.91
C GLY A 236 -3.49 -0.65 -1.34
N ASN A 237 -3.14 0.60 -1.60
CA ASN A 237 -3.88 1.77 -1.17
C ASN A 237 -4.12 2.73 -2.34
N ASN A 238 -5.37 3.19 -2.50
CA ASN A 238 -5.77 4.21 -3.46
C ASN A 238 -5.96 5.53 -2.72
N VAL A 239 -5.04 6.47 -2.89
CA VAL A 239 -5.19 7.82 -2.34
C VAL A 239 -5.97 8.68 -3.34
N PHE A 240 -7.09 9.21 -2.90
CA PHE A 240 -7.95 10.14 -3.62
C PHE A 240 -7.58 11.58 -3.21
N MET A 241 -6.52 12.08 -3.79
CA MET A 241 -5.93 13.37 -3.44
C MET A 241 -6.81 14.50 -3.96
N ALA A 242 -7.78 14.89 -3.14
CA ALA A 242 -8.85 15.81 -3.52
C ALA A 242 -8.76 17.18 -2.82
N TYR A 243 -7.90 17.32 -1.80
CA TYR A 243 -7.84 18.50 -0.95
C TYR A 243 -6.42 19.06 -0.81
N LYS A 244 -6.37 20.31 -0.37
CA LYS A 244 -5.17 20.99 0.10
C LYS A 244 -5.46 21.65 1.45
N LYS A 245 -4.60 21.47 2.44
CA LYS A 245 -4.69 22.22 3.72
C LYS A 245 -4.16 23.63 3.49
N VAL A 246 -4.98 24.65 3.67
CA VAL A 246 -4.63 26.08 3.44
C VAL A 246 -4.32 26.82 4.73
N ALA A 247 -4.88 26.38 5.84
CA ALA A 247 -4.61 26.89 7.18
C ALA A 247 -4.96 25.80 8.20
N GLU A 248 -4.66 26.03 9.48
CA GLU A 248 -5.01 25.08 10.52
C GLU A 248 -6.51 24.80 10.55
N GLY A 249 -6.89 23.52 10.47
CA GLY A 249 -8.27 23.08 10.38
C GLY A 249 -9.02 23.44 9.09
N GLN A 250 -8.35 24.01 8.08
CA GLN A 250 -9.00 24.47 6.85
C GLN A 250 -8.47 23.72 5.62
N PHE A 251 -9.39 23.01 4.98
CA PHE A 251 -9.14 22.28 3.73
C PHE A 251 -9.98 22.87 2.61
N VAL A 252 -9.36 22.98 1.44
CA VAL A 252 -10.06 23.39 0.21
C VAL A 252 -9.91 22.30 -0.84
N PRO A 253 -10.93 22.07 -1.68
CA PRO A 253 -10.79 21.16 -2.81
C PRO A 253 -9.68 21.60 -3.75
N LEU A 254 -8.96 20.64 -4.34
CA LEU A 254 -8.08 20.88 -5.47
C LEU A 254 -8.91 21.19 -6.73
N ASP A 255 -8.41 22.09 -7.58
CA ASP A 255 -9.05 22.38 -8.86
C ASP A 255 -9.20 21.12 -9.73
N LYS A 256 -8.24 20.23 -9.65
CA LYS A 256 -8.23 18.92 -10.28
C LYS A 256 -7.74 17.89 -9.26
N PRO A 257 -8.58 16.93 -8.88
CA PRO A 257 -8.14 15.88 -7.99
C PRO A 257 -7.15 14.95 -8.70
N ASN A 258 -6.27 14.36 -7.94
CA ASN A 258 -5.25 13.41 -8.41
C ASN A 258 -5.54 12.02 -7.85
N ILE A 259 -5.01 11.00 -8.53
CA ILE A 259 -4.83 9.67 -7.97
C ILE A 259 -3.35 9.48 -7.65
N ASP A 260 -3.11 8.98 -6.44
CA ASP A 260 -1.86 8.35 -6.05
C ASP A 260 -2.18 6.94 -5.58
N HIS A 261 -1.62 5.95 -6.25
CA HIS A 261 -1.82 4.55 -5.86
C HIS A 261 -0.49 3.87 -5.61
N GLY A 262 -0.43 3.10 -4.53
CA GLY A 262 0.68 2.25 -4.18
C GLY A 262 0.24 0.85 -3.75
N SER A 263 0.86 -0.16 -4.34
CA SER A 263 0.70 -1.58 -3.95
C SER A 263 2.05 -2.21 -3.68
N GLY A 264 2.17 -2.96 -2.58
CA GLY A 264 3.37 -3.74 -2.30
C GLY A 264 3.49 -4.92 -3.25
N LEU A 265 4.52 -4.94 -4.11
CA LEU A 265 4.79 -6.07 -5.02
C LEU A 265 4.88 -7.39 -4.25
N GLU A 266 5.62 -7.39 -3.15
CA GLU A 266 5.84 -8.57 -2.31
C GLU A 266 4.52 -9.09 -1.72
N ARG A 267 3.65 -8.19 -1.28
CA ARG A 267 2.35 -8.52 -0.69
C ARG A 267 1.37 -9.06 -1.74
N ILE A 268 1.31 -8.47 -2.93
CA ILE A 268 0.49 -9.02 -4.03
C ILE A 268 1.02 -10.40 -4.45
N ALA A 269 2.34 -10.60 -4.54
CA ALA A 269 2.91 -11.89 -4.89
C ALA A 269 2.62 -12.97 -3.82
N ALA A 270 2.63 -12.60 -2.54
CA ALA A 270 2.24 -13.47 -1.43
C ALA A 270 0.75 -13.85 -1.53
N ALA A 271 -0.15 -12.87 -1.73
CA ALA A 271 -1.57 -13.11 -1.95
C ALA A 271 -1.84 -14.01 -3.17
N ALA A 272 -1.14 -13.77 -4.29
CA ALA A 272 -1.26 -14.57 -5.52
C ALA A 272 -0.83 -16.03 -5.33
N ASN A 273 0.04 -16.31 -4.37
CA ASN A 273 0.46 -17.67 -3.98
C ASN A 273 -0.36 -18.24 -2.82
N ASN A 274 -1.29 -17.45 -2.28
CA ASN A 274 -2.07 -17.78 -1.08
C ASN A 274 -1.17 -18.20 0.09
N ASP A 275 -0.02 -17.56 0.24
CA ASP A 275 0.91 -17.74 1.37
C ASP A 275 1.19 -16.37 2.00
N PRO A 276 0.87 -16.16 3.30
CA PRO A 276 1.03 -14.86 3.95
C PRO A 276 2.48 -14.48 4.23
N ASP A 277 3.43 -15.36 3.92
CA ASP A 277 4.85 -15.15 4.17
C ASP A 277 5.54 -14.53 2.95
N VAL A 278 5.75 -13.21 2.97
CA VAL A 278 6.43 -12.48 1.89
C VAL A 278 7.88 -12.96 1.65
N PHE A 279 8.49 -13.65 2.61
CA PHE A 279 9.83 -14.20 2.45
C PHE A 279 9.85 -15.50 1.63
N LYS A 280 8.69 -16.07 1.31
CA LYS A 280 8.58 -17.25 0.43
C LYS A 280 8.32 -16.91 -1.04
N ILE A 281 8.14 -15.64 -1.37
CA ILE A 281 8.01 -15.24 -2.77
C ILE A 281 9.32 -15.43 -3.55
N SER A 282 9.22 -15.45 -4.87
CA SER A 282 10.36 -15.70 -5.78
C SER A 282 11.53 -14.71 -5.64
N LEU A 283 11.31 -13.51 -5.11
CA LEU A 283 12.36 -12.50 -4.88
C LEU A 283 13.14 -12.74 -3.57
N MET A 284 12.52 -13.36 -2.57
CA MET A 284 13.10 -13.54 -1.24
C MET A 284 13.59 -14.97 -1.00
N TRP A 285 12.83 -15.95 -1.51
CA TRP A 285 13.11 -17.37 -1.26
C TRP A 285 14.52 -17.83 -1.66
N PRO A 286 15.12 -17.39 -2.80
CA PRO A 286 16.51 -17.77 -3.15
C PRO A 286 17.53 -17.32 -2.11
N ILE A 287 17.28 -16.21 -1.40
CA ILE A 287 18.14 -15.75 -0.32
C ILE A 287 18.00 -16.69 0.88
N ILE A 288 16.77 -17.06 1.24
CA ILE A 288 16.47 -18.01 2.31
C ILE A 288 17.13 -19.38 2.04
N GLU A 289 16.97 -19.93 0.83
CA GLU A 289 17.61 -21.19 0.43
C GLU A 289 19.14 -21.12 0.57
N LYS A 290 19.73 -19.99 0.19
CA LYS A 290 21.18 -19.78 0.32
C LYS A 290 21.61 -19.72 1.79
N LEU A 291 20.82 -19.08 2.65
CA LEU A 291 21.06 -19.05 4.10
C LEU A 291 20.97 -20.45 4.71
N GLU A 292 19.97 -21.26 4.32
CA GLU A 292 19.87 -22.65 4.75
C GLU A 292 21.13 -23.46 4.35
N GLN A 293 21.56 -23.34 3.09
CA GLN A 293 22.76 -24.03 2.59
C GLN A 293 24.03 -23.65 3.34
N LEU A 294 24.24 -22.35 3.61
CA LEU A 294 25.45 -21.86 4.27
C LEU A 294 25.47 -22.15 5.77
N SER A 295 24.34 -22.07 6.44
CA SER A 295 24.25 -22.21 7.90
C SER A 295 24.00 -23.66 8.35
N GLY A 296 23.47 -24.51 7.47
CA GLY A 296 22.96 -25.83 7.82
C GLY A 296 21.68 -25.80 8.66
N LYS A 297 21.07 -24.62 8.82
CA LYS A 297 19.84 -24.40 9.58
C LYS A 297 18.64 -24.37 8.65
N ARG A 298 17.45 -24.64 9.18
CA ARG A 298 16.20 -24.60 8.41
C ARG A 298 15.40 -23.35 8.69
N TYR A 299 14.77 -22.79 7.67
CA TYR A 299 13.90 -21.62 7.78
C TYR A 299 12.80 -21.84 8.83
N THR A 300 12.15 -23.00 8.82
CA THR A 300 11.07 -23.34 9.76
C THR A 300 11.45 -23.30 11.23
N SER A 301 12.74 -23.40 11.56
CA SER A 301 13.25 -23.37 12.95
C SER A 301 14.05 -22.12 13.28
N HIS A 302 14.33 -21.27 12.28
CA HIS A 302 15.10 -20.01 12.44
C HIS A 302 14.45 -18.89 11.61
N THR A 303 13.14 -18.86 11.57
CA THR A 303 12.33 -18.01 10.69
C THR A 303 12.67 -16.53 10.85
N GLU A 304 12.57 -16.00 12.06
CA GLU A 304 12.82 -14.59 12.36
C GLU A 304 14.24 -14.15 11.93
N SER A 305 15.26 -14.85 12.37
CA SER A 305 16.66 -14.50 12.03
C SER A 305 16.94 -14.56 10.53
N MET A 306 16.35 -15.51 9.81
CA MET A 306 16.53 -15.62 8.36
C MET A 306 15.77 -14.54 7.60
N ARG A 307 14.62 -14.12 8.09
CA ARG A 307 13.87 -12.97 7.56
C ARG A 307 14.66 -11.67 7.72
N VAL A 308 15.18 -11.40 8.91
CA VAL A 308 16.03 -10.22 9.17
C VAL A 308 17.24 -10.21 8.22
N ILE A 309 17.96 -11.32 8.07
CA ILE A 309 19.12 -11.39 7.18
C ILE A 309 18.70 -11.16 5.72
N ALA A 310 17.63 -11.79 5.26
CA ALA A 310 17.16 -11.66 3.88
C ALA A 310 16.73 -10.23 3.55
N ASP A 311 15.96 -9.59 4.43
CA ASP A 311 15.58 -8.20 4.32
C ASP A 311 16.79 -7.27 4.24
N HIS A 312 17.66 -7.34 5.23
CA HIS A 312 18.81 -6.45 5.34
C HIS A 312 19.82 -6.62 4.20
N LEU A 313 20.03 -7.84 3.71
CA LEU A 313 20.87 -8.08 2.53
C LEU A 313 20.29 -7.42 1.27
N ARG A 314 18.97 -7.51 1.09
CA ARG A 314 18.29 -6.88 -0.03
C ARG A 314 18.36 -5.36 0.08
N ALA A 315 18.04 -4.80 1.24
CA ALA A 315 18.14 -3.37 1.51
C ALA A 315 19.56 -2.83 1.25
N ALA A 316 20.58 -3.43 1.86
CA ALA A 316 21.97 -3.02 1.69
C ALA A 316 22.45 -3.13 0.24
N THR A 317 22.01 -4.15 -0.50
CA THR A 317 22.36 -4.33 -1.92
C THR A 317 21.81 -3.19 -2.77
N PHE A 318 20.54 -2.83 -2.61
CA PHE A 318 19.93 -1.75 -3.37
C PHE A 318 20.44 -0.37 -2.96
N MET A 319 20.72 -0.16 -1.67
CA MET A 319 21.39 1.06 -1.21
C MET A 319 22.77 1.23 -1.89
N ALA A 320 23.57 0.17 -1.95
CA ALA A 320 24.87 0.19 -2.60
C ALA A 320 24.76 0.45 -4.12
N VAL A 321 23.78 -0.16 -4.79
CA VAL A 321 23.49 0.07 -6.22
C VAL A 321 23.13 1.53 -6.49
N ASP A 322 22.40 2.16 -5.58
CA ASP A 322 21.98 3.57 -5.69
C ASP A 322 23.03 4.56 -5.16
N GLY A 323 24.23 4.08 -4.81
CA GLY A 323 25.37 4.91 -4.46
C GLY A 323 25.57 5.20 -2.98
N CYS A 324 24.79 4.54 -2.09
CA CYS A 324 25.01 4.63 -0.66
C CYS A 324 26.24 3.80 -0.27
N VAL A 325 27.34 4.48 0.02
CA VAL A 325 28.60 3.82 0.38
C VAL A 325 28.70 3.73 1.91
N PRO A 326 28.99 2.54 2.48
CA PRO A 326 29.22 2.39 3.91
C PRO A 326 30.30 3.37 4.40
N SER A 327 30.01 4.07 5.50
CA SER A 327 30.90 5.07 6.08
C SER A 327 31.02 4.85 7.59
N ASN A 328 32.16 5.21 8.16
CA ASN A 328 32.36 5.27 9.60
C ASN A 328 32.13 6.68 10.19
N LYS A 329 31.62 7.60 9.38
CA LYS A 329 31.26 8.96 9.78
C LYS A 329 29.77 9.14 9.58
N GLU A 330 29.02 9.21 10.66
CA GLU A 330 27.64 9.70 10.79
C GLU A 330 26.59 9.23 9.75
N GLN A 331 26.75 8.03 9.19
CA GLN A 331 25.67 7.41 8.38
C GLN A 331 25.79 5.88 8.40
#